data_865a17e72f42e613d9fb062594136ff4
#
_entry.id   865a17e72f42e613d9fb062594136ff4
#
_cell.length_a   1.000
_cell.length_b   1.000
_cell.length_c   1.000
_cell.angle_alpha   90.00
_cell.angle_beta   90.00
_cell.angle_gamma   90.00
#
_symmetry.space_group_name_H-M   'P 1'
#
loop_
_entity.id
_entity.type
_entity.pdbx_description
1 polymer ?
#
loop_
_entity_poly.entity_id
_entity_poly.type
_entity_poly.pdbx_seq_one_letter_code
_entity_poly.pdbx_strand_id
1 'polypeptide(L)'
;MLIILLYRIGTVIPVPYVDAHDFAGSFSGTILDYLNLLSGGSLGQATLFALGVSPYINSSIIIQLLAVVFPKLGEISKNDKKKMGYITRVTTVILAVITALGYYFLLSNGGAFTNAATKGSKLYWFYGIVIVTCYVAGASLVMWLADRINEHGIGNGVSMILFANIVTALPQQAINMFYLIRDTFSYEKNSVLYIIIAILFALLLASIILAMTMFVIFITGSERRIPVQYAKRVVGRKMYGGQSSNLPIKLNMTGVMPVIFASSIVSLAPTILMLCGVTGTENTFWGKFYRFIGQDGFVYPIVFFLLIVGFAYFYTQITFDPVDVANNLKKQGGAIPGIRQGRPTSDYIKKILNKITLAGALFLSVIAVLPIIAGPHVIQHIIEWIIGGYYADPAMRTQYAAIITSYAKQYSSVFTFGGTSLIIVVGVALETFRELEAQLTMRNYKGFL
;
A
#
# COMPACT_ATOMS: atom_id res chain seq x y z
N MET A 1 -5.14 7.30 18.53
CA MET A 1 -5.01 8.73 18.17
C MET A 1 -3.69 9.33 18.65
N LEU A 2 -3.34 9.28 19.93
CA LEU A 2 -2.11 9.89 20.47
C LEU A 2 -0.83 9.33 19.81
N ILE A 3 -0.76 8.03 19.55
CA ILE A 3 0.40 7.40 18.88
C ILE A 3 0.57 7.91 17.45
N ILE A 4 -0.54 8.09 16.71
CA ILE A 4 -0.51 8.65 15.34
C ILE A 4 -0.04 10.11 15.38
N LEU A 5 -0.44 10.88 16.38
CA LEU A 5 0.03 12.26 16.56
C LEU A 5 1.53 12.30 16.85
N LEU A 6 2.04 11.44 17.73
CA LEU A 6 3.48 11.30 17.97
C LEU A 6 4.24 10.92 16.70
N TYR A 7 3.68 10.00 15.91
CA TYR A 7 4.25 9.66 14.61
C TYR A 7 4.32 10.89 13.70
N ARG A 8 3.25 11.69 13.62
CA ARG A 8 3.25 12.91 12.78
C ARG A 8 4.26 13.96 13.22
N ILE A 9 4.50 14.13 14.51
CA ILE A 9 5.57 15.02 15.01
C ILE A 9 6.93 14.55 14.46
N GLY A 10 7.22 13.26 14.51
CA GLY A 10 8.49 12.70 14.01
C GLY A 10 8.68 12.86 12.49
N THR A 11 7.58 12.96 11.71
CA THR A 11 7.67 13.20 10.25
C THR A 11 8.06 14.63 9.88
N VAL A 12 8.10 15.55 10.84
CA VAL A 12 8.48 16.96 10.63
C VAL A 12 9.91 17.27 11.14
N ILE A 13 10.47 16.39 11.99
CA ILE A 13 11.80 16.59 12.57
C ILE A 13 12.87 16.30 11.52
N PRO A 14 13.65 17.30 11.06
CA PRO A 14 14.70 17.08 10.07
C PRO A 14 15.88 16.33 10.68
N VAL A 15 16.58 15.54 9.86
CA VAL A 15 17.84 14.90 10.27
C VAL A 15 18.97 15.94 10.24
N PRO A 16 19.83 15.99 11.26
CA PRO A 16 20.94 16.94 11.30
C PRO A 16 21.88 16.75 10.09
N TYR A 17 22.46 17.82 9.62
CA TYR A 17 23.39 17.88 8.49
C TYR A 17 22.81 17.58 7.10
N VAL A 18 21.51 17.45 6.97
CA VAL A 18 20.81 17.27 5.69
C VAL A 18 19.95 18.49 5.41
N ASP A 19 20.07 19.03 4.20
CA ASP A 19 19.21 20.10 3.67
C ASP A 19 18.49 19.56 2.43
N ALA A 20 17.23 19.27 2.58
CA ALA A 20 16.42 18.63 1.55
C ALA A 20 15.51 19.62 0.80
N HIS A 21 15.72 20.94 0.92
CA HIS A 21 14.82 21.95 0.36
C HIS A 21 14.57 21.76 -1.15
N ASP A 22 15.61 21.41 -1.91
CA ASP A 22 15.53 21.22 -3.37
C ASP A 22 15.44 19.73 -3.77
N PHE A 23 15.54 18.80 -2.80
CA PHE A 23 15.68 17.38 -3.07
C PHE A 23 14.35 16.70 -3.42
N ALA A 24 13.25 17.18 -2.84
CA ALA A 24 11.92 16.62 -3.09
C ALA A 24 11.50 16.69 -4.58
N GLY A 25 11.92 17.72 -5.28
CA GLY A 25 11.66 17.90 -6.72
C GLY A 25 12.30 16.81 -7.60
N SER A 26 13.42 16.22 -7.15
CA SER A 26 14.14 15.18 -7.88
C SER A 26 13.43 13.83 -7.91
N PHE A 27 12.37 13.63 -7.10
CA PHE A 27 11.62 12.38 -7.01
C PHE A 27 10.41 12.31 -7.94
N SER A 28 9.98 13.44 -8.49
CA SER A 28 8.77 13.52 -9.30
C SER A 28 8.80 12.54 -10.47
N GLY A 29 7.81 11.66 -10.54
CA GLY A 29 7.68 10.63 -11.57
C GLY A 29 8.60 9.41 -11.40
N THR A 30 9.25 9.24 -10.25
CA THR A 30 10.05 8.05 -9.94
C THR A 30 9.38 7.18 -8.88
N ILE A 31 9.90 5.95 -8.69
CA ILE A 31 9.42 5.05 -7.62
C ILE A 31 9.58 5.69 -6.23
N LEU A 32 10.54 6.62 -6.07
CA LEU A 32 10.72 7.34 -4.81
C LEU A 32 9.56 8.28 -4.49
N ASP A 33 8.85 8.79 -5.48
CA ASP A 33 7.65 9.60 -5.27
C ASP A 33 6.55 8.76 -4.59
N TYR A 34 6.38 7.52 -5.04
CA TYR A 34 5.48 6.57 -4.38
C TYR A 34 5.91 6.24 -2.94
N LEU A 35 7.22 5.97 -2.71
CA LEU A 35 7.73 5.72 -1.37
C LEU A 35 7.62 6.97 -0.47
N ASN A 36 7.83 8.14 -1.04
CA ASN A 36 7.65 9.42 -0.34
C ASN A 36 6.19 9.60 0.14
N LEU A 37 5.24 9.21 -0.68
CA LEU A 37 3.84 9.22 -0.26
C LEU A 37 3.57 8.24 0.88
N LEU A 38 4.03 6.99 0.76
CA LEU A 38 3.85 5.98 1.81
C LEU A 38 4.50 6.40 3.14
N SER A 39 5.55 7.24 3.09
CA SER A 39 6.17 7.85 4.26
C SER A 39 5.50 9.15 4.72
N GLY A 40 4.44 9.62 4.01
CA GLY A 40 3.74 10.87 4.31
C GLY A 40 4.55 12.13 4.01
N GLY A 41 5.41 12.12 2.98
CA GLY A 41 6.28 13.21 2.58
C GLY A 41 7.64 13.25 3.31
N SER A 42 7.84 12.37 4.27
CA SER A 42 9.05 12.34 5.12
C SER A 42 10.31 11.99 4.35
N LEU A 43 10.21 11.17 3.29
CA LEU A 43 11.35 10.79 2.46
C LEU A 43 11.88 12.00 1.69
N GLY A 44 11.02 12.76 1.03
CA GLY A 44 11.42 13.94 0.26
C GLY A 44 11.98 15.07 1.10
N GLN A 45 11.55 15.17 2.36
CA GLN A 45 12.03 16.17 3.33
C GLN A 45 13.22 15.66 4.17
N ALA A 46 13.71 14.43 3.91
CA ALA A 46 14.80 13.79 4.66
C ALA A 46 14.67 13.90 6.19
N THR A 47 13.46 13.68 6.70
CA THR A 47 13.15 13.74 8.14
C THR A 47 13.53 12.45 8.86
N LEU A 48 13.45 12.45 10.19
CA LEU A 48 13.79 11.31 11.04
C LEU A 48 13.04 10.02 10.64
N PHE A 49 11.79 10.15 10.18
CA PHE A 49 10.97 9.02 9.75
C PHE A 49 10.95 8.82 8.22
N ALA A 50 11.99 9.29 7.51
CA ALA A 50 12.09 9.17 6.06
C ALA A 50 11.94 7.72 5.54
N LEU A 51 12.51 6.73 6.22
CA LEU A 51 12.35 5.31 5.86
C LEU A 51 10.95 4.77 6.15
N GLY A 52 10.16 5.46 6.98
CA GLY A 52 8.80 5.08 7.32
C GLY A 52 8.66 3.67 7.86
N VAL A 53 7.59 2.98 7.45
CA VAL A 53 7.27 1.60 7.84
C VAL A 53 7.88 0.57 6.89
N SER A 54 8.48 1.00 5.76
CA SER A 54 8.93 0.12 4.68
C SER A 54 9.91 -0.98 5.14
N PRO A 55 10.94 -0.74 5.99
CA PRO A 55 11.82 -1.80 6.47
C PRO A 55 11.08 -2.87 7.28
N TYR A 56 10.07 -2.48 8.06
CA TYR A 56 9.26 -3.41 8.85
C TYR A 56 8.33 -4.25 7.98
N ILE A 57 7.70 -3.67 6.97
CA ILE A 57 6.86 -4.39 6.00
C ILE A 57 7.72 -5.42 5.28
N ASN A 58 8.86 -5.01 4.72
CA ASN A 58 9.76 -5.91 3.99
C ASN A 58 10.27 -7.05 4.88
N SER A 59 10.63 -6.77 6.12
CA SER A 59 11.02 -7.79 7.10
C SER A 59 9.89 -8.77 7.38
N SER A 60 8.67 -8.28 7.58
CA SER A 60 7.50 -9.11 7.83
C SER A 60 7.21 -10.04 6.67
N ILE A 61 7.32 -9.54 5.42
CA ILE A 61 7.15 -10.35 4.20
C ILE A 61 8.22 -11.45 4.14
N ILE A 62 9.49 -11.07 4.29
CA ILE A 62 10.61 -12.01 4.19
C ILE A 62 10.46 -13.13 5.24
N ILE A 63 10.16 -12.78 6.49
CA ILE A 63 10.01 -13.77 7.56
C ILE A 63 8.79 -14.67 7.35
N GLN A 64 7.68 -14.14 6.85
CA GLN A 64 6.48 -14.93 6.55
C GLN A 64 6.73 -15.89 5.38
N LEU A 65 7.42 -15.45 4.32
CA LEU A 65 7.80 -16.33 3.21
C LEU A 65 8.77 -17.41 3.67
N LEU A 66 9.77 -17.06 4.49
CA LEU A 66 10.71 -18.02 5.06
C LEU A 66 10.04 -19.03 5.99
N ALA A 67 8.99 -18.63 6.72
CA ALA A 67 8.24 -19.54 7.57
C ALA A 67 7.48 -20.62 6.80
N VAL A 68 7.14 -20.37 5.52
CA VAL A 68 6.55 -21.39 4.64
C VAL A 68 7.61 -22.34 4.09
N VAL A 69 8.80 -21.81 3.75
CA VAL A 69 9.89 -22.63 3.18
C VAL A 69 10.59 -23.46 4.26
N PHE A 70 10.80 -22.90 5.44
CA PHE A 70 11.51 -23.56 6.54
C PHE A 70 10.54 -24.08 7.60
N PRO A 71 10.35 -25.41 7.75
CA PRO A 71 9.40 -26.00 8.70
C PRO A 71 9.63 -25.56 10.15
N LYS A 72 10.88 -25.41 10.57
CA LYS A 72 11.23 -24.92 11.92
C LYS A 72 10.70 -23.52 12.22
N LEU A 73 10.79 -22.60 11.23
CA LEU A 73 10.21 -21.25 11.36
C LEU A 73 8.68 -21.29 11.30
N GLY A 74 8.12 -22.20 10.50
CA GLY A 74 6.68 -22.44 10.42
C GLY A 74 6.08 -22.92 11.75
N GLU A 75 6.76 -23.82 12.46
CA GLU A 75 6.38 -24.26 13.81
C GLU A 75 6.45 -23.12 14.83
N ILE A 76 7.52 -22.31 14.80
CA ILE A 76 7.65 -21.12 15.67
C ILE A 76 6.52 -20.12 15.38
N SER A 77 6.18 -19.91 14.11
CA SER A 77 5.08 -19.01 13.71
C SER A 77 3.73 -19.44 14.26
N LYS A 78 3.46 -20.74 14.38
CA LYS A 78 2.20 -21.29 14.90
C LYS A 78 2.18 -21.33 16.43
N ASN A 79 3.30 -21.73 17.05
CA ASN A 79 3.36 -22.05 18.49
C ASN A 79 3.84 -20.87 19.35
N ASP A 80 4.70 -19.99 18.81
CA ASP A 80 5.35 -18.92 19.59
C ASP A 80 5.39 -17.58 18.83
N LYS A 81 4.26 -16.90 18.84
CA LYS A 81 4.10 -15.58 18.21
C LYS A 81 5.08 -14.52 18.76
N LYS A 82 5.52 -14.64 20.03
CA LYS A 82 6.45 -13.68 20.63
C LYS A 82 7.86 -13.83 20.04
N LYS A 83 8.34 -15.07 19.84
CA LYS A 83 9.62 -15.31 19.19
C LYS A 83 9.60 -14.88 17.73
N MET A 84 8.49 -15.14 17.02
CA MET A 84 8.33 -14.68 15.65
C MET A 84 8.40 -13.15 15.54
N GLY A 85 7.74 -12.44 16.46
CA GLY A 85 7.82 -10.98 16.55
C GLY A 85 9.25 -10.48 16.83
N TYR A 86 10.00 -11.15 17.71
CA TYR A 86 11.40 -10.81 17.95
C TYR A 86 12.28 -10.97 16.72
N ILE A 87 12.16 -12.09 16.00
CA ILE A 87 12.89 -12.34 14.74
C ILE A 87 12.57 -11.24 13.71
N THR A 88 11.30 -10.90 13.55
CA THR A 88 10.88 -9.82 12.63
C THR A 88 11.51 -8.48 13.02
N ARG A 89 11.54 -8.13 14.29
CA ARG A 89 12.16 -6.88 14.78
C ARG A 89 13.65 -6.81 14.48
N VAL A 90 14.40 -7.88 14.76
CA VAL A 90 15.84 -7.96 14.45
C VAL A 90 16.08 -7.80 12.95
N THR A 91 15.32 -8.53 12.12
CA THR A 91 15.42 -8.43 10.66
C THR A 91 15.05 -7.03 10.16
N THR A 92 14.08 -6.37 10.80
CA THR A 92 13.70 -4.97 10.48
C THR A 92 14.88 -4.03 10.70
N VAL A 93 15.60 -4.15 11.82
CA VAL A 93 16.76 -3.29 12.10
C VAL A 93 17.87 -3.52 11.07
N ILE A 94 18.15 -4.78 10.70
CA ILE A 94 19.13 -5.10 9.67
C ILE A 94 18.75 -4.46 8.33
N LEU A 95 17.50 -4.60 7.91
CA LEU A 95 17.01 -3.99 6.67
C LEU A 95 16.99 -2.46 6.75
N ALA A 96 16.69 -1.89 7.93
CA ALA A 96 16.75 -0.45 8.15
C ALA A 96 18.17 0.09 7.97
N VAL A 97 19.21 -0.62 8.42
CA VAL A 97 20.62 -0.25 8.19
C VAL A 97 20.93 -0.24 6.69
N ILE A 98 20.54 -1.30 5.98
CA ILE A 98 20.82 -1.41 4.53
C ILE A 98 20.11 -0.28 3.77
N THR A 99 18.83 -0.03 4.06
CA THR A 99 18.06 1.03 3.40
C THR A 99 18.54 2.43 3.79
N ALA A 100 18.97 2.63 5.05
CA ALA A 100 19.55 3.90 5.51
C ALA A 100 20.86 4.22 4.80
N LEU A 101 21.74 3.22 4.62
CA LEU A 101 22.99 3.38 3.86
C LEU A 101 22.68 3.76 2.39
N GLY A 102 21.75 3.05 1.76
CA GLY A 102 21.34 3.38 0.40
C GLY A 102 20.78 4.80 0.30
N TYR A 103 19.92 5.21 1.22
CA TYR A 103 19.35 6.55 1.24
C TYR A 103 20.43 7.63 1.51
N TYR A 104 21.42 7.34 2.37
CA TYR A 104 22.58 8.21 2.57
C TYR A 104 23.36 8.44 1.26
N PHE A 105 23.64 7.39 0.48
CA PHE A 105 24.31 7.53 -0.82
C PHE A 105 23.47 8.35 -1.82
N LEU A 106 22.16 8.17 -1.81
CA LEU A 106 21.26 8.94 -2.66
C LEU A 106 21.28 10.43 -2.31
N LEU A 107 21.23 10.79 -1.02
CA LEU A 107 21.35 12.16 -0.54
C LEU A 107 22.74 12.76 -0.88
N SER A 108 23.79 11.95 -0.74
CA SER A 108 25.16 12.37 -1.08
C SER A 108 25.34 12.70 -2.56
N ASN A 109 24.71 11.90 -3.44
CA ASN A 109 24.78 12.12 -4.89
C ASN A 109 23.86 13.25 -5.35
N GLY A 110 22.74 13.45 -4.66
CA GLY A 110 21.79 14.55 -4.90
C GLY A 110 22.20 15.91 -4.35
N GLY A 111 23.36 16.01 -3.68
CA GLY A 111 23.84 17.29 -3.14
C GLY A 111 23.06 17.82 -1.94
N ALA A 112 22.24 16.98 -1.27
CA ALA A 112 21.36 17.36 -0.17
C ALA A 112 22.07 17.52 1.19
N PHE A 113 23.39 17.61 1.21
CA PHE A 113 24.14 17.81 2.46
C PHE A 113 24.46 19.27 2.69
N THR A 114 24.37 19.70 3.94
CA THR A 114 24.88 21.03 4.35
C THR A 114 26.38 21.14 4.07
N ASN A 115 26.87 22.35 3.88
CA ASN A 115 28.29 22.63 3.56
C ASN A 115 29.28 21.95 4.53
N ALA A 116 28.87 21.70 5.78
CA ALA A 116 29.68 21.00 6.77
C ALA A 116 29.86 19.50 6.46
N ALA A 117 28.87 18.87 5.82
CA ALA A 117 28.82 17.43 5.54
C ALA A 117 29.22 17.06 4.10
N THR A 118 29.71 18.02 3.30
CA THR A 118 30.10 17.79 1.90
C THR A 118 31.37 16.92 1.78
N LYS A 119 31.51 16.24 0.62
CA LYS A 119 32.70 15.44 0.28
C LYS A 119 33.93 16.34 0.31
N GLY A 120 34.89 16.06 1.22
CA GLY A 120 36.12 16.86 1.43
C GLY A 120 36.24 17.39 2.87
N SER A 121 35.24 17.36 3.68
CA SER A 121 35.30 17.67 5.10
C SER A 121 36.07 16.57 5.86
N LYS A 122 36.93 16.95 6.82
CA LYS A 122 37.64 15.99 7.70
C LYS A 122 36.73 15.11 8.50
N LEU A 123 35.49 15.56 8.76
CA LEU A 123 34.46 14.86 9.54
C LEU A 123 33.37 14.20 8.69
N TYR A 124 33.57 14.09 7.37
CA TYR A 124 32.58 13.50 6.46
C TYR A 124 32.05 12.14 6.92
N TRP A 125 32.92 11.24 7.34
CA TRP A 125 32.54 9.93 7.84
C TRP A 125 31.74 9.97 9.15
N PHE A 126 32.08 10.92 10.03
CA PHE A 126 31.33 11.11 11.29
C PHE A 126 29.89 11.57 10.99
N TYR A 127 29.72 12.54 10.11
CA TYR A 127 28.38 13.00 9.71
C TYR A 127 27.58 11.88 9.03
N GLY A 128 28.22 11.05 8.20
CA GLY A 128 27.60 9.89 7.60
C GLY A 128 27.08 8.89 8.62
N ILE A 129 27.87 8.57 9.65
CA ILE A 129 27.46 7.68 10.73
C ILE A 129 26.27 8.27 11.49
N VAL A 130 26.29 9.56 11.82
CA VAL A 130 25.19 10.25 12.53
C VAL A 130 23.91 10.18 11.71
N ILE A 131 23.96 10.50 10.42
CA ILE A 131 22.80 10.47 9.53
C ILE A 131 22.19 9.07 9.44
N VAL A 132 23.02 8.04 9.17
CA VAL A 132 22.56 6.64 9.10
C VAL A 132 21.96 6.18 10.42
N THR A 133 22.60 6.51 11.55
CA THR A 133 22.09 6.15 12.88
C THR A 133 20.74 6.82 13.16
N CYS A 134 20.57 8.09 12.78
CA CYS A 134 19.28 8.79 12.89
C CYS A 134 18.16 8.10 12.10
N TYR A 135 18.42 7.69 10.85
CA TYR A 135 17.42 6.98 10.05
C TYR A 135 17.09 5.60 10.61
N VAL A 136 18.07 4.84 11.09
CA VAL A 136 17.84 3.54 11.72
C VAL A 136 17.06 3.69 13.03
N ALA A 137 17.40 4.68 13.84
CA ALA A 137 16.66 4.99 15.06
C ALA A 137 15.21 5.39 14.74
N GLY A 138 15.00 6.23 13.71
CA GLY A 138 13.67 6.62 13.22
C GLY A 138 12.84 5.42 12.78
N ALA A 139 13.38 4.53 11.94
CA ALA A 139 12.70 3.30 11.52
C ALA A 139 12.36 2.38 12.69
N SER A 140 13.25 2.26 13.68
CA SER A 140 13.03 1.47 14.89
C SER A 140 11.92 2.05 15.77
N LEU A 141 11.85 3.38 15.88
CA LEU A 141 10.77 4.08 16.58
C LEU A 141 9.42 3.88 15.87
N VAL A 142 9.38 3.98 14.54
CA VAL A 142 8.15 3.75 13.75
C VAL A 142 7.68 2.30 13.94
N MET A 143 8.56 1.31 13.91
CA MET A 143 8.24 -0.08 14.21
C MET A 143 7.65 -0.22 15.62
N TRP A 144 8.26 0.40 16.62
CA TRP A 144 7.76 0.37 18.00
C TRP A 144 6.38 1.02 18.13
N LEU A 145 6.13 2.16 17.44
CA LEU A 145 4.82 2.80 17.41
C LEU A 145 3.76 1.91 16.76
N ALA A 146 4.11 1.21 15.66
CA ALA A 146 3.21 0.25 15.01
C ALA A 146 2.84 -0.90 15.94
N ASP A 147 3.83 -1.47 16.66
CA ASP A 147 3.60 -2.52 17.64
C ASP A 147 2.70 -2.04 18.80
N ARG A 148 2.88 -0.80 19.26
CA ARG A 148 2.01 -0.20 20.29
C ARG A 148 0.58 0.00 19.83
N ILE A 149 0.36 0.32 18.56
CA ILE A 149 -1.00 0.36 17.99
C ILE A 149 -1.60 -1.05 17.98
N ASN A 150 -0.83 -2.09 17.62
CA ASN A 150 -1.29 -3.48 17.64
C ASN A 150 -1.69 -3.96 19.06
N GLU A 151 -0.94 -3.51 20.09
CA GLU A 151 -1.17 -3.95 21.49
C GLU A 151 -2.33 -3.21 22.17
N HIS A 152 -2.47 -1.91 21.94
CA HIS A 152 -3.37 -1.02 22.68
C HIS A 152 -4.34 -0.24 21.80
N GLY A 153 -4.20 -0.34 20.48
CA GLY A 153 -5.01 0.37 19.51
C GLY A 153 -6.13 -0.48 18.94
N ILE A 154 -6.65 -0.04 17.79
CA ILE A 154 -7.68 -0.70 17.01
C ILE A 154 -7.09 -1.05 15.65
N GLY A 155 -7.24 -2.31 15.21
CA GLY A 155 -6.76 -2.78 13.92
C GLY A 155 -5.24 -2.97 13.84
N ASN A 156 -4.71 -3.05 12.61
CA ASN A 156 -3.30 -3.29 12.35
C ASN A 156 -2.49 -1.99 12.37
N GLY A 157 -1.47 -1.90 13.25
CA GLY A 157 -0.68 -0.68 13.44
C GLY A 157 0.07 -0.21 12.19
N VAL A 158 0.60 -1.13 11.38
CA VAL A 158 1.27 -0.80 10.11
C VAL A 158 0.28 -0.16 9.15
N SER A 159 -0.87 -0.80 8.97
CA SER A 159 -1.92 -0.30 8.09
C SER A 159 -2.46 1.06 8.54
N MET A 160 -2.57 1.27 9.86
CA MET A 160 -3.01 2.55 10.44
C MET A 160 -1.99 3.69 10.20
N ILE A 161 -0.69 3.41 10.29
CA ILE A 161 0.35 4.40 9.97
C ILE A 161 0.32 4.74 8.48
N LEU A 162 0.23 3.74 7.60
CA LEU A 162 0.10 3.95 6.16
C LEU A 162 -1.16 4.76 5.82
N PHE A 163 -2.30 4.41 6.43
CA PHE A 163 -3.54 5.17 6.31
C PHE A 163 -3.35 6.65 6.68
N ALA A 164 -2.74 6.93 7.84
CA ALA A 164 -2.48 8.28 8.30
C ALA A 164 -1.58 9.06 7.32
N ASN A 165 -0.58 8.41 6.74
CA ASN A 165 0.32 9.02 5.75
C ASN A 165 -0.41 9.40 4.47
N ILE A 166 -1.18 8.45 3.91
CA ILE A 166 -1.90 8.67 2.66
C ILE A 166 -2.97 9.76 2.85
N VAL A 167 -3.76 9.69 3.95
CA VAL A 167 -4.80 10.70 4.22
C VAL A 167 -4.21 12.09 4.38
N THR A 168 -3.04 12.22 4.98
CA THR A 168 -2.38 13.52 5.13
C THR A 168 -1.86 14.09 3.82
N ALA A 169 -1.50 13.23 2.85
CA ALA A 169 -1.07 13.66 1.54
C ALA A 169 -2.23 14.09 0.61
N LEU A 170 -3.46 13.62 0.87
CA LEU A 170 -4.64 13.90 0.03
C LEU A 170 -4.94 15.39 -0.18
N PRO A 171 -4.92 16.27 0.85
CA PRO A 171 -5.20 17.69 0.64
C PRO A 171 -4.19 18.35 -0.30
N GLN A 172 -2.90 18.05 -0.14
CA GLN A 172 -1.85 18.60 -1.01
C GLN A 172 -2.00 18.12 -2.45
N GLN A 173 -2.37 16.86 -2.63
CA GLN A 173 -2.61 16.30 -3.96
C GLN A 173 -3.84 16.91 -4.63
N ALA A 174 -4.91 17.15 -3.89
CA ALA A 174 -6.07 17.85 -4.40
C ALA A 174 -5.73 19.28 -4.84
N ILE A 175 -4.91 19.99 -4.07
CA ILE A 175 -4.41 21.33 -4.41
C ILE A 175 -3.53 21.27 -5.66
N ASN A 176 -2.60 20.33 -5.72
CA ASN A 176 -1.71 20.15 -6.89
C ASN A 176 -2.52 19.83 -8.15
N MET A 177 -3.55 18.98 -8.03
CA MET A 177 -4.45 18.66 -9.13
C MET A 177 -5.24 19.88 -9.60
N PHE A 178 -5.71 20.71 -8.68
CA PHE A 178 -6.38 21.96 -9.02
C PHE A 178 -5.45 22.92 -9.78
N TYR A 179 -4.21 23.09 -9.32
CA TYR A 179 -3.23 23.92 -10.03
C TYR A 179 -2.90 23.36 -11.41
N LEU A 180 -2.74 22.05 -11.54
CA LEU A 180 -2.48 21.39 -12.83
C LEU A 180 -3.63 21.65 -13.82
N ILE A 181 -4.88 21.45 -13.39
CA ILE A 181 -6.05 21.71 -14.22
C ILE A 181 -6.07 23.18 -14.63
N ARG A 182 -5.89 24.09 -13.68
CA ARG A 182 -5.84 25.53 -13.94
C ARG A 182 -4.75 25.85 -14.97
N ASP A 183 -3.53 25.40 -14.76
CA ASP A 183 -2.36 25.77 -15.57
C ASP A 183 -2.45 25.16 -16.97
N THR A 184 -2.97 23.94 -17.12
CA THR A 184 -3.20 23.29 -18.41
C THR A 184 -4.20 24.04 -19.26
N PHE A 185 -5.26 24.57 -18.63
CA PHE A 185 -6.34 25.24 -19.35
C PHE A 185 -6.25 26.79 -19.33
N SER A 186 -5.31 27.38 -18.57
CA SER A 186 -5.12 28.83 -18.50
C SER A 186 -4.20 29.39 -19.58
N TYR A 187 -3.67 28.53 -20.47
CA TYR A 187 -2.65 28.95 -21.44
C TYR A 187 -3.18 29.95 -22.49
N GLU A 188 -4.50 29.98 -22.72
CA GLU A 188 -5.15 30.98 -23.57
C GLU A 188 -6.16 31.82 -22.79
N LYS A 189 -5.77 33.01 -22.48
CA LYS A 189 -6.21 33.91 -21.41
C LYS A 189 -7.68 34.39 -21.44
N ASN A 190 -8.55 34.03 -22.41
CA ASN A 190 -9.86 34.67 -22.54
C ASN A 190 -11.02 33.83 -23.08
N SER A 191 -10.96 32.51 -23.12
CA SER A 191 -12.12 31.75 -23.62
C SER A 191 -12.86 31.03 -22.48
N VAL A 192 -14.12 31.44 -22.26
CA VAL A 192 -15.06 30.78 -21.33
C VAL A 192 -15.14 29.25 -21.61
N LEU A 193 -14.91 28.83 -22.84
CA LEU A 193 -14.90 27.43 -23.26
C LEU A 193 -13.84 26.61 -22.51
N TYR A 194 -12.63 27.15 -22.29
CA TYR A 194 -11.55 26.44 -21.57
C TYR A 194 -11.89 26.24 -20.11
N ILE A 195 -12.50 27.22 -19.47
CA ILE A 195 -12.95 27.12 -18.09
C ILE A 195 -14.00 25.98 -17.97
N ILE A 196 -14.93 25.90 -18.92
CA ILE A 196 -15.96 24.85 -18.96
C ILE A 196 -15.30 23.48 -19.14
N ILE A 197 -14.34 23.34 -20.07
CA ILE A 197 -13.62 22.08 -20.33
C ILE A 197 -12.82 21.67 -19.08
N ALA A 198 -12.12 22.61 -18.42
CA ALA A 198 -11.39 22.36 -17.19
C ALA A 198 -12.29 21.84 -16.06
N ILE A 199 -13.47 22.45 -15.88
CA ILE A 199 -14.45 22.03 -14.89
C ILE A 199 -15.01 20.64 -15.23
N LEU A 200 -15.35 20.39 -16.50
CA LEU A 200 -15.83 19.07 -16.95
C LEU A 200 -14.77 17.98 -16.73
N PHE A 201 -13.50 18.28 -17.02
CA PHE A 201 -12.39 17.36 -16.79
C PHE A 201 -12.19 17.08 -15.29
N ALA A 202 -12.25 18.10 -14.44
CA ALA A 202 -12.17 17.94 -12.99
C ALA A 202 -13.33 17.08 -12.45
N LEU A 203 -14.55 17.30 -12.93
CA LEU A 203 -15.73 16.50 -12.56
C LEU A 203 -15.60 15.04 -13.03
N LEU A 204 -15.06 14.82 -14.23
CA LEU A 204 -14.80 13.47 -14.75
C LEU A 204 -13.81 12.73 -13.85
N LEU A 205 -12.69 13.37 -13.49
CA LEU A 205 -11.68 12.78 -12.60
C LEU A 205 -12.25 12.46 -11.21
N ALA A 206 -12.99 13.40 -10.63
CA ALA A 206 -13.66 13.20 -9.36
C ALA A 206 -14.66 12.03 -9.41
N SER A 207 -15.41 11.91 -10.50
CA SER A 207 -16.37 10.81 -10.71
C SER A 207 -15.67 9.45 -10.83
N ILE A 208 -14.51 9.37 -11.48
CA ILE A 208 -13.70 8.13 -11.58
C ILE A 208 -13.20 7.73 -10.20
N ILE A 209 -12.63 8.64 -9.42
CA ILE A 209 -12.15 8.37 -8.08
C ILE A 209 -13.29 7.89 -7.18
N LEU A 210 -14.44 8.54 -7.26
CA LEU A 210 -15.63 8.16 -6.49
C LEU A 210 -16.16 6.79 -6.90
N ALA A 211 -16.22 6.49 -8.19
CA ALA A 211 -16.61 5.19 -8.71
C ALA A 211 -15.66 4.08 -8.25
N MET A 212 -14.34 4.30 -8.31
CA MET A 212 -13.34 3.37 -7.79
C MET A 212 -13.50 3.15 -6.28
N THR A 213 -13.71 4.21 -5.51
CA THR A 213 -13.93 4.12 -4.06
C THR A 213 -15.17 3.29 -3.74
N MET A 214 -16.31 3.56 -4.40
CA MET A 214 -17.54 2.79 -4.24
C MET A 214 -17.35 1.32 -4.60
N PHE A 215 -16.60 1.04 -5.66
CA PHE A 215 -16.31 -0.31 -6.10
C PHE A 215 -15.43 -1.07 -5.08
N VAL A 216 -14.42 -0.42 -4.50
CA VAL A 216 -13.59 -1.01 -3.42
C VAL A 216 -14.44 -1.31 -2.20
N ILE A 217 -15.32 -0.39 -1.77
CA ILE A 217 -16.24 -0.59 -0.64
C ILE A 217 -17.14 -1.80 -0.89
N PHE A 218 -17.71 -1.90 -2.08
CA PHE A 218 -18.60 -3.00 -2.47
C PHE A 218 -17.88 -4.35 -2.39
N ILE A 219 -16.67 -4.46 -2.94
CA ILE A 219 -15.89 -5.70 -2.95
C ILE A 219 -15.45 -6.08 -1.53
N THR A 220 -14.93 -5.12 -0.77
CA THR A 220 -14.45 -5.36 0.61
C THR A 220 -15.59 -5.68 1.56
N GLY A 221 -16.80 -5.16 1.27
CA GLY A 221 -18.03 -5.43 2.00
C GLY A 221 -18.71 -6.74 1.65
N SER A 222 -18.42 -7.29 0.47
CA SER A 222 -19.09 -8.49 -0.05
C SER A 222 -18.70 -9.76 0.69
N GLU A 223 -19.69 -10.59 1.04
CA GLU A 223 -19.47 -11.88 1.71
C GLU A 223 -20.37 -12.97 1.11
N ARG A 224 -19.86 -14.20 1.07
CA ARG A 224 -20.63 -15.39 0.75
C ARG A 224 -21.00 -16.11 2.02
N ARG A 225 -22.31 -16.26 2.27
CA ARG A 225 -22.86 -16.97 3.42
C ARG A 225 -23.08 -18.44 3.08
N ILE A 226 -22.39 -19.34 3.80
CA ILE A 226 -22.59 -20.79 3.69
C ILE A 226 -23.55 -21.21 4.80
N PRO A 227 -24.72 -21.83 4.51
CA PRO A 227 -25.64 -22.26 5.54
C PRO A 227 -25.06 -23.44 6.32
N VAL A 228 -25.13 -23.36 7.65
CA VAL A 228 -24.71 -24.38 8.59
C VAL A 228 -25.88 -24.72 9.47
N GLN A 229 -26.22 -25.99 9.60
CA GLN A 229 -27.28 -26.51 10.48
C GLN A 229 -26.63 -27.19 11.67
N TYR A 230 -27.11 -26.83 12.87
CA TYR A 230 -26.70 -27.47 14.11
C TYR A 230 -27.71 -28.52 14.54
N ALA A 231 -27.24 -29.68 14.98
CA ALA A 231 -28.07 -30.76 15.48
C ALA A 231 -28.86 -30.29 16.72
N LYS A 232 -30.12 -30.67 16.77
CA LYS A 232 -30.95 -30.43 17.97
C LYS A 232 -30.42 -31.28 19.13
N ARG A 233 -30.16 -30.65 20.29
CA ARG A 233 -29.79 -31.35 21.53
C ARG A 233 -30.99 -31.35 22.49
N VAL A 234 -31.30 -32.50 23.01
CA VAL A 234 -32.30 -32.64 24.06
C VAL A 234 -31.56 -32.66 25.41
N VAL A 235 -31.83 -31.67 26.25
CA VAL A 235 -31.31 -31.60 27.62
C VAL A 235 -32.49 -31.67 28.57
N GLY A 236 -32.70 -32.85 29.16
CA GLY A 236 -33.89 -33.12 29.95
C GLY A 236 -35.18 -33.16 29.12
N ARG A 237 -36.22 -32.41 29.53
CA ARG A 237 -37.50 -32.29 28.83
C ARG A 237 -37.55 -31.16 27.79
N LYS A 238 -36.46 -30.35 27.68
CA LYS A 238 -36.42 -29.20 26.75
C LYS A 238 -35.51 -29.50 25.58
N MET A 239 -35.97 -29.17 24.38
CA MET A 239 -35.25 -29.32 23.14
C MET A 239 -34.49 -27.99 22.86
N TYR A 240 -33.18 -28.03 22.89
CA TYR A 240 -32.32 -26.90 22.57
C TYR A 240 -31.60 -27.13 21.22
N GLY A 241 -31.49 -26.11 20.38
CA GLY A 241 -30.79 -26.17 19.10
C GLY A 241 -31.73 -26.28 17.91
N GLY A 242 -31.17 -26.52 16.74
CA GLY A 242 -31.90 -26.50 15.47
C GLY A 242 -31.92 -25.13 14.83
N GLN A 243 -31.11 -24.19 15.34
CA GLN A 243 -30.89 -22.90 14.64
C GLN A 243 -30.00 -23.14 13.42
N SER A 244 -30.45 -22.63 12.28
CA SER A 244 -29.59 -22.48 11.10
C SER A 244 -28.76 -21.22 11.30
N SER A 245 -27.44 -21.38 11.21
CA SER A 245 -26.48 -20.29 11.20
C SER A 245 -25.81 -20.21 9.84
N ASN A 246 -25.17 -19.11 9.54
CA ASN A 246 -24.41 -18.96 8.32
C ASN A 246 -22.92 -18.75 8.64
N LEU A 247 -22.05 -19.43 7.90
CA LEU A 247 -20.60 -19.18 7.91
C LEU A 247 -20.31 -18.09 6.86
N PRO A 248 -20.01 -16.84 7.27
CA PRO A 248 -19.68 -15.78 6.32
C PRO A 248 -18.25 -15.93 5.85
N ILE A 249 -18.04 -16.01 4.53
CA ILE A 249 -16.74 -15.97 3.89
C ILE A 249 -16.66 -14.66 3.10
N LYS A 250 -15.79 -13.74 3.51
CA LYS A 250 -15.60 -12.44 2.83
C LYS A 250 -14.94 -12.65 1.47
N LEU A 251 -15.31 -11.85 0.48
CA LEU A 251 -14.68 -11.87 -0.85
C LEU A 251 -13.20 -11.45 -0.76
N ASN A 252 -12.90 -10.46 0.07
CA ASN A 252 -11.56 -10.06 0.42
C ASN A 252 -11.26 -10.45 1.88
N MET A 253 -10.78 -11.70 2.09
CA MET A 253 -10.44 -12.21 3.43
C MET A 253 -9.13 -11.66 3.96
N THR A 254 -8.24 -11.33 3.06
CA THR A 254 -6.85 -10.91 3.36
C THR A 254 -6.70 -9.41 3.55
N GLY A 255 -7.79 -8.64 3.36
CA GLY A 255 -7.77 -7.19 3.48
C GLY A 255 -6.87 -6.53 2.44
N VAL A 256 -6.13 -5.53 2.89
CA VAL A 256 -5.21 -4.75 2.03
C VAL A 256 -3.79 -5.33 1.96
N MET A 257 -3.47 -6.36 2.77
CA MET A 257 -2.12 -6.91 2.89
C MET A 257 -1.51 -7.39 1.58
N PRO A 258 -2.23 -8.11 0.69
CA PRO A 258 -1.66 -8.53 -0.60
C PRO A 258 -1.19 -7.37 -1.46
N VAL A 259 -1.91 -6.26 -1.45
CA VAL A 259 -1.56 -5.07 -2.24
C VAL A 259 -0.33 -4.36 -1.65
N ILE A 260 -0.27 -4.22 -0.31
CA ILE A 260 0.88 -3.64 0.38
C ILE A 260 2.15 -4.45 0.12
N PHE A 261 2.05 -5.78 0.17
CA PHE A 261 3.21 -6.65 -0.05
C PHE A 261 3.65 -6.69 -1.50
N ALA A 262 2.70 -6.77 -2.43
CA ALA A 262 3.02 -6.70 -3.85
C ALA A 262 3.71 -5.38 -4.20
N SER A 263 3.22 -4.24 -3.70
CA SER A 263 3.83 -2.93 -3.93
C SER A 263 5.23 -2.84 -3.32
N SER A 264 5.43 -3.37 -2.12
CA SER A 264 6.74 -3.38 -1.46
C SER A 264 7.77 -4.21 -2.24
N ILE A 265 7.40 -5.40 -2.73
CA ILE A 265 8.33 -6.26 -3.51
C ILE A 265 8.64 -5.65 -4.87
N VAL A 266 7.63 -5.17 -5.59
CA VAL A 266 7.85 -4.58 -6.92
C VAL A 266 8.71 -3.32 -6.82
N SER A 267 8.58 -2.55 -5.74
CA SER A 267 9.40 -1.35 -5.52
C SER A 267 10.85 -1.65 -5.11
N LEU A 268 11.16 -2.84 -4.59
CA LEU A 268 12.52 -3.17 -4.12
C LEU A 268 13.57 -3.09 -5.24
N ALA A 269 13.31 -3.69 -6.39
CA ALA A 269 14.30 -3.74 -7.48
C ALA A 269 14.63 -2.35 -8.05
N PRO A 270 13.67 -1.50 -8.44
CA PRO A 270 13.96 -0.13 -8.87
C PRO A 270 14.62 0.72 -7.76
N THR A 271 14.20 0.53 -6.49
CA THR A 271 14.80 1.26 -5.37
C THR A 271 16.26 0.90 -5.18
N ILE A 272 16.61 -0.40 -5.22
CA ILE A 272 18.02 -0.83 -5.11
C ILE A 272 18.85 -0.28 -6.25
N LEU A 273 18.36 -0.33 -7.50
CA LEU A 273 19.08 0.22 -8.66
C LEU A 273 19.31 1.72 -8.51
N MET A 274 18.30 2.45 -8.05
CA MET A 274 18.41 3.89 -7.83
C MET A 274 19.38 4.23 -6.69
N LEU A 275 19.39 3.45 -5.62
CA LEU A 275 20.35 3.59 -4.52
C LEU A 275 21.79 3.30 -4.98
N CYS A 276 21.97 2.45 -6.02
CA CYS A 276 23.25 2.21 -6.68
C CYS A 276 23.64 3.32 -7.69
N GLY A 277 22.83 4.40 -7.83
CA GLY A 277 23.10 5.52 -8.71
C GLY A 277 22.60 5.31 -10.15
N VAL A 278 21.80 4.29 -10.43
CA VAL A 278 21.21 4.04 -11.75
C VAL A 278 19.92 4.85 -11.88
N THR A 279 19.94 5.92 -12.66
CA THR A 279 18.78 6.85 -12.80
C THR A 279 17.87 6.53 -14.00
N GLY A 280 18.18 5.51 -14.79
CA GLY A 280 17.39 5.15 -15.99
C GLY A 280 17.61 6.08 -17.20
N THR A 281 18.27 7.20 -17.04
CA THR A 281 18.65 8.11 -18.16
C THR A 281 19.84 7.60 -18.96
N GLU A 282 20.60 6.69 -18.38
CA GLU A 282 21.81 6.14 -18.98
C GLU A 282 21.50 5.08 -20.04
N ASN A 283 22.27 5.08 -21.13
CA ASN A 283 22.20 4.04 -22.18
C ASN A 283 22.89 2.71 -21.78
N THR A 284 23.24 2.56 -20.50
CA THR A 284 23.84 1.36 -19.93
C THR A 284 22.80 0.23 -19.83
N PHE A 285 23.27 -1.04 -19.78
CA PHE A 285 22.39 -2.20 -19.56
C PHE A 285 21.49 -2.02 -18.33
N TRP A 286 22.05 -1.55 -17.21
CA TRP A 286 21.33 -1.29 -15.97
C TRP A 286 20.31 -0.16 -16.09
N GLY A 287 20.59 0.89 -16.87
CA GLY A 287 19.62 1.97 -17.14
C GLY A 287 18.43 1.48 -17.99
N LYS A 288 18.68 0.60 -18.99
CA LYS A 288 17.62 -0.05 -19.77
C LYS A 288 16.78 -0.99 -18.91
N PHE A 289 17.42 -1.75 -18.02
CA PHE A 289 16.77 -2.65 -17.07
C PHE A 289 15.91 -1.88 -16.06
N TYR A 290 16.42 -0.74 -15.56
CA TYR A 290 15.62 0.15 -14.70
C TYR A 290 14.35 0.65 -15.40
N ARG A 291 14.44 1.11 -16.65
CA ARG A 291 13.28 1.53 -17.45
C ARG A 291 12.29 0.38 -17.70
N PHE A 292 12.79 -0.82 -17.89
CA PHE A 292 11.96 -2.00 -18.12
C PHE A 292 11.15 -2.43 -16.88
N ILE A 293 11.76 -2.34 -15.67
CA ILE A 293 11.11 -2.70 -14.38
C ILE A 293 10.48 -1.49 -13.69
N GLY A 294 10.86 -0.27 -14.05
CA GLY A 294 10.33 0.98 -13.49
C GLY A 294 8.82 1.14 -13.72
N GLN A 295 8.21 2.06 -12.99
CA GLN A 295 6.78 2.34 -13.07
C GLN A 295 6.30 2.72 -14.49
N ASP A 296 7.17 3.36 -15.28
CA ASP A 296 6.90 3.72 -16.68
C ASP A 296 7.03 2.52 -17.63
N GLY A 297 7.51 1.37 -17.14
CA GLY A 297 7.71 0.17 -17.93
C GLY A 297 6.43 -0.65 -18.11
N PHE A 298 6.29 -1.30 -19.28
CA PHE A 298 5.17 -2.19 -19.56
C PHE A 298 5.13 -3.43 -18.64
N VAL A 299 6.26 -3.84 -18.10
CA VAL A 299 6.37 -5.05 -17.25
C VAL A 299 5.91 -4.79 -15.82
N TYR A 300 6.10 -3.60 -15.30
CA TYR A 300 5.70 -3.24 -13.94
C TYR A 300 4.22 -3.56 -13.63
N PRO A 301 3.24 -3.12 -14.42
CA PRO A 301 1.83 -3.43 -14.16
C PRO A 301 1.52 -4.93 -14.19
N ILE A 302 2.18 -5.69 -15.08
CA ILE A 302 1.97 -7.13 -15.24
C ILE A 302 2.51 -7.87 -14.00
N VAL A 303 3.75 -7.57 -13.60
CA VAL A 303 4.37 -8.18 -12.42
C VAL A 303 3.58 -7.82 -11.16
N PHE A 304 3.16 -6.57 -11.05
CA PHE A 304 2.35 -6.10 -9.92
C PHE A 304 1.00 -6.84 -9.84
N PHE A 305 0.31 -6.99 -10.97
CA PHE A 305 -0.92 -7.77 -11.07
C PHE A 305 -0.72 -9.21 -10.58
N LEU A 306 0.30 -9.90 -11.10
CA LEU A 306 0.60 -11.30 -10.76
C LEU A 306 0.97 -11.44 -9.27
N LEU A 307 1.73 -10.49 -8.73
CA LEU A 307 2.09 -10.50 -7.31
C LEU A 307 0.89 -10.28 -6.40
N ILE A 308 -0.03 -9.38 -6.72
CA ILE A 308 -1.27 -9.20 -5.94
C ILE A 308 -2.06 -10.50 -5.89
N VAL A 309 -2.25 -11.16 -7.05
CA VAL A 309 -2.97 -12.43 -7.12
C VAL A 309 -2.23 -13.51 -6.32
N GLY A 310 -0.91 -13.63 -6.49
CA GLY A 310 -0.08 -14.59 -5.77
C GLY A 310 -0.14 -14.40 -4.26
N PHE A 311 0.00 -13.16 -3.78
CA PHE A 311 -0.08 -12.85 -2.35
C PHE A 311 -1.49 -13.02 -1.78
N ALA A 312 -2.53 -12.75 -2.53
CA ALA A 312 -3.89 -13.01 -2.08
C ALA A 312 -4.12 -14.49 -1.81
N TYR A 313 -3.66 -15.38 -2.69
CA TYR A 313 -3.69 -16.82 -2.44
C TYR A 313 -2.82 -17.25 -1.26
N PHE A 314 -1.60 -16.76 -1.22
CA PHE A 314 -0.65 -17.05 -0.14
C PHE A 314 -1.22 -16.67 1.23
N TYR A 315 -1.72 -15.46 1.36
CA TYR A 315 -2.31 -14.97 2.61
C TYR A 315 -3.58 -15.73 3.01
N THR A 316 -4.44 -16.01 2.05
CA THR A 316 -5.68 -16.75 2.33
C THR A 316 -5.36 -18.13 2.91
N GLN A 317 -4.33 -18.82 2.40
CA GLN A 317 -3.94 -20.15 2.89
C GLN A 317 -3.32 -20.09 4.31
N ILE A 318 -2.63 -19.00 4.65
CA ILE A 318 -2.05 -18.83 5.99
C ILE A 318 -3.12 -18.44 7.01
N THR A 319 -4.03 -17.56 6.62
CA THR A 319 -5.03 -16.98 7.55
C THR A 319 -6.20 -17.90 7.79
N PHE A 320 -6.57 -18.71 6.82
CA PHE A 320 -7.76 -19.55 6.87
C PHE A 320 -7.43 -21.01 6.54
N ASP A 321 -7.45 -21.87 7.57
CA ASP A 321 -7.29 -23.31 7.40
C ASP A 321 -8.67 -23.99 7.28
N PRO A 322 -9.07 -24.48 6.08
CA PRO A 322 -10.34 -25.17 5.89
C PRO A 322 -10.52 -26.42 6.74
N VAL A 323 -9.38 -27.08 7.10
CA VAL A 323 -9.41 -28.32 7.90
C VAL A 323 -9.79 -27.99 9.35
N ASP A 324 -9.19 -26.94 9.92
CA ASP A 324 -9.50 -26.49 11.28
C ASP A 324 -10.93 -26.03 11.39
N VAL A 325 -11.43 -25.28 10.39
CA VAL A 325 -12.83 -24.85 10.36
C VAL A 325 -13.79 -26.03 10.29
N ALA A 326 -13.52 -27.02 9.42
CA ALA A 326 -14.36 -28.23 9.33
C ALA A 326 -14.35 -29.04 10.62
N ASN A 327 -13.20 -29.16 11.29
CA ASN A 327 -13.06 -29.85 12.57
C ASN A 327 -13.82 -29.11 13.69
N ASN A 328 -13.76 -27.77 13.72
CA ASN A 328 -14.49 -26.96 14.69
C ASN A 328 -16.00 -27.06 14.49
N LEU A 329 -16.47 -27.03 13.23
CA LEU A 329 -17.88 -27.27 12.92
C LEU A 329 -18.35 -28.66 13.40
N LYS A 330 -17.52 -29.71 13.14
CA LYS A 330 -17.82 -31.06 13.61
C LYS A 330 -17.90 -31.14 15.14
N LYS A 331 -16.95 -30.52 15.86
CA LYS A 331 -16.95 -30.48 17.34
C LYS A 331 -18.19 -29.78 17.89
N GLN A 332 -18.69 -28.78 17.21
CA GLN A 332 -19.89 -28.02 17.59
C GLN A 332 -21.21 -28.71 17.16
N GLY A 333 -21.14 -29.85 16.45
CA GLY A 333 -22.30 -30.51 15.90
C GLY A 333 -22.94 -29.82 14.71
N GLY A 334 -22.21 -28.91 14.06
CA GLY A 334 -22.61 -28.21 12.83
C GLY A 334 -22.38 -29.07 11.59
N ALA A 335 -23.29 -28.99 10.63
CA ALA A 335 -23.18 -29.67 9.33
C ALA A 335 -23.61 -28.70 8.21
N ILE A 336 -22.95 -28.79 7.06
CA ILE A 336 -23.40 -28.12 5.84
C ILE A 336 -24.44 -29.03 5.17
N PRO A 337 -25.65 -28.53 4.83
CA PRO A 337 -26.68 -29.34 4.19
C PRO A 337 -26.16 -30.04 2.94
N GLY A 338 -26.38 -31.36 2.86
CA GLY A 338 -25.96 -32.19 1.72
C GLY A 338 -24.49 -32.62 1.71
N ILE A 339 -23.68 -32.24 2.74
CA ILE A 339 -22.26 -32.60 2.81
C ILE A 339 -21.96 -33.31 4.12
N ARG A 340 -21.23 -34.46 4.04
CA ARG A 340 -20.81 -35.21 5.22
C ARG A 340 -19.79 -34.41 6.04
N GLN A 341 -19.90 -34.50 7.37
CA GLN A 341 -18.95 -33.86 8.29
C GLN A 341 -17.53 -34.41 8.13
N GLY A 342 -16.53 -33.58 8.38
CA GLY A 342 -15.11 -33.92 8.32
C GLY A 342 -14.45 -33.54 6.99
N ARG A 343 -13.68 -34.45 6.38
CA ARG A 343 -12.89 -34.16 5.17
C ARG A 343 -13.73 -33.63 3.98
N PRO A 344 -14.92 -34.18 3.66
CA PRO A 344 -15.74 -33.61 2.58
C PRO A 344 -16.16 -32.15 2.81
N THR A 345 -16.40 -31.79 4.06
CA THR A 345 -16.70 -30.38 4.45
C THR A 345 -15.49 -29.49 4.23
N SER A 346 -14.29 -29.94 4.62
CA SER A 346 -13.05 -29.20 4.38
C SER A 346 -12.79 -29.01 2.88
N ASP A 347 -12.95 -30.03 2.07
CA ASP A 347 -12.74 -29.98 0.61
C ASP A 347 -13.74 -29.01 -0.06
N TYR A 348 -14.99 -29.01 0.39
CA TYR A 348 -16.01 -28.07 -0.09
C TYR A 348 -15.68 -26.64 0.26
N ILE A 349 -15.30 -26.36 1.53
CA ILE A 349 -14.90 -25.02 1.99
C ILE A 349 -13.67 -24.56 1.19
N LYS A 350 -12.66 -25.40 1.00
CA LYS A 350 -11.45 -25.12 0.21
C LYS A 350 -11.79 -24.74 -1.23
N LYS A 351 -12.71 -25.47 -1.87
CA LYS A 351 -13.15 -25.18 -3.24
C LYS A 351 -13.85 -23.83 -3.36
N ILE A 352 -14.70 -23.49 -2.39
CA ILE A 352 -15.37 -22.17 -2.33
C ILE A 352 -14.33 -21.07 -2.08
N LEU A 353 -13.45 -21.27 -1.10
CA LEU A 353 -12.40 -20.33 -0.73
C LEU A 353 -11.52 -19.97 -1.94
N ASN A 354 -11.04 -20.98 -2.69
CA ASN A 354 -10.21 -20.75 -3.88
C ASN A 354 -10.94 -19.91 -4.94
N LYS A 355 -12.22 -20.15 -5.17
CA LYS A 355 -13.01 -19.37 -6.14
C LYS A 355 -13.22 -17.92 -5.68
N ILE A 356 -13.53 -17.74 -4.40
CA ILE A 356 -13.74 -16.42 -3.80
C ILE A 356 -12.44 -15.63 -3.79
N THR A 357 -11.34 -16.27 -3.38
CA THR A 357 -10.01 -15.62 -3.38
C THR A 357 -9.58 -15.21 -4.80
N LEU A 358 -9.81 -16.05 -5.81
CA LEU A 358 -9.52 -15.68 -7.20
C LEU A 358 -10.30 -14.45 -7.62
N ALA A 359 -11.62 -14.45 -7.39
CA ALA A 359 -12.47 -13.31 -7.74
C ALA A 359 -12.01 -12.02 -7.01
N GLY A 360 -11.82 -12.09 -5.68
CA GLY A 360 -11.37 -10.96 -4.88
C GLY A 360 -9.99 -10.45 -5.32
N ALA A 361 -9.03 -11.36 -5.58
CA ALA A 361 -7.69 -11.01 -6.04
C ALA A 361 -7.70 -10.34 -7.43
N LEU A 362 -8.48 -10.87 -8.36
CA LEU A 362 -8.64 -10.28 -9.69
C LEU A 362 -9.23 -8.86 -9.61
N PHE A 363 -10.26 -8.66 -8.81
CA PHE A 363 -10.84 -7.33 -8.63
C PHE A 363 -9.85 -6.35 -7.99
N LEU A 364 -9.15 -6.74 -6.93
CA LEU A 364 -8.15 -5.90 -6.28
C LEU A 364 -6.99 -5.56 -7.23
N SER A 365 -6.51 -6.54 -8.00
CA SER A 365 -5.41 -6.33 -8.93
C SER A 365 -5.80 -5.41 -10.09
N VAL A 366 -7.03 -5.53 -10.63
CA VAL A 366 -7.53 -4.62 -11.65
C VAL A 366 -7.61 -3.18 -11.13
N ILE A 367 -8.18 -2.97 -9.94
CA ILE A 367 -8.28 -1.62 -9.35
C ILE A 367 -6.89 -1.03 -9.08
N ALA A 368 -5.94 -1.85 -8.60
CA ALA A 368 -4.58 -1.39 -8.32
C ALA A 368 -3.80 -1.03 -9.59
N VAL A 369 -3.97 -1.81 -10.66
CA VAL A 369 -3.19 -1.71 -11.90
C VAL A 369 -3.80 -0.71 -12.89
N LEU A 370 -5.13 -0.57 -12.90
CA LEU A 370 -5.84 0.31 -13.85
C LEU A 370 -5.29 1.75 -13.86
N PRO A 371 -5.07 2.44 -12.72
CA PRO A 371 -4.50 3.78 -12.73
C PRO A 371 -3.05 3.83 -13.22
N ILE A 372 -2.28 2.77 -12.97
CA ILE A 372 -0.89 2.68 -13.43
C ILE A 372 -0.81 2.62 -14.96
N ILE A 373 -1.72 1.87 -15.59
CA ILE A 373 -1.81 1.79 -17.05
C ILE A 373 -2.45 3.06 -17.63
N ALA A 374 -3.54 3.54 -17.02
CA ALA A 374 -4.27 4.69 -17.53
C ALA A 374 -3.49 6.00 -17.38
N GLY A 375 -2.71 6.18 -16.31
CA GLY A 375 -2.03 7.43 -16.01
C GLY A 375 -1.09 7.91 -17.13
N PRO A 376 -0.01 7.17 -17.46
CA PRO A 376 0.97 7.66 -18.43
C PRO A 376 0.45 7.73 -19.86
N HIS A 377 -0.34 6.75 -20.30
CA HIS A 377 -0.71 6.62 -21.70
C HIS A 377 -2.03 7.30 -22.04
N VAL A 378 -3.07 7.05 -21.25
CA VAL A 378 -4.42 7.57 -21.59
C VAL A 378 -4.48 9.08 -21.37
N ILE A 379 -3.89 9.58 -20.29
CA ILE A 379 -3.91 11.01 -19.98
C ILE A 379 -3.08 11.77 -21.00
N GLN A 380 -1.90 11.27 -21.37
CA GLN A 380 -1.08 11.89 -22.41
C GLN A 380 -1.86 11.99 -23.74
N HIS A 381 -2.50 10.90 -24.18
CA HIS A 381 -3.28 10.92 -25.41
C HIS A 381 -4.52 11.82 -25.34
N ILE A 382 -5.19 11.90 -24.18
CA ILE A 382 -6.32 12.82 -23.99
C ILE A 382 -5.82 14.28 -24.08
N ILE A 383 -4.74 14.59 -23.42
CA ILE A 383 -4.14 15.94 -23.44
C ILE A 383 -3.66 16.28 -24.86
N GLU A 384 -2.95 15.36 -25.52
CA GLU A 384 -2.52 15.52 -26.93
C GLU A 384 -3.70 15.70 -27.88
N TRP A 385 -4.80 14.98 -27.66
CA TRP A 385 -6.01 15.11 -28.48
C TRP A 385 -6.70 16.46 -28.26
N ILE A 386 -6.86 16.91 -27.01
CA ILE A 386 -7.47 18.20 -26.66
C ILE A 386 -6.61 19.34 -27.22
N ILE A 387 -5.31 19.32 -26.99
CA ILE A 387 -4.40 20.39 -27.44
C ILE A 387 -4.09 20.25 -28.94
N GLY A 388 -3.91 19.05 -29.45
CA GLY A 388 -3.59 18.78 -30.86
C GLY A 388 -4.73 19.04 -31.82
N GLY A 389 -6.00 18.96 -31.38
CA GLY A 389 -7.17 19.37 -32.18
C GLY A 389 -7.27 20.87 -32.34
N TYR A 390 -6.64 21.64 -31.46
CA TYR A 390 -6.74 23.10 -31.48
C TYR A 390 -5.62 23.80 -32.25
N TYR A 391 -4.41 23.23 -32.26
CA TYR A 391 -3.26 23.79 -32.98
C TYR A 391 -3.03 23.09 -34.31
N ALA A 392 -3.54 23.70 -35.38
CA ALA A 392 -3.32 23.23 -36.75
C ALA A 392 -1.87 23.40 -37.21
N ASP A 393 -1.09 24.27 -36.55
CA ASP A 393 0.27 24.64 -36.93
C ASP A 393 1.36 23.69 -36.37
N PRO A 394 2.15 23.01 -37.24
CA PRO A 394 3.17 22.03 -36.80
C PRO A 394 4.27 22.63 -35.92
N ALA A 395 4.63 23.91 -36.09
CA ALA A 395 5.64 24.58 -35.30
C ALA A 395 5.21 24.81 -33.84
N MET A 396 3.95 25.15 -33.66
CA MET A 396 3.34 25.28 -32.34
C MET A 396 3.24 23.91 -31.63
N ARG A 397 2.92 22.82 -32.33
CA ARG A 397 2.87 21.47 -31.77
C ARG A 397 4.20 21.03 -31.14
N THR A 398 5.35 21.34 -31.76
CA THR A 398 6.66 20.97 -31.20
C THR A 398 7.03 21.74 -29.94
N GLN A 399 6.65 23.02 -29.88
CA GLN A 399 6.88 23.85 -28.71
C GLN A 399 6.01 23.42 -27.51
N TYR A 400 4.77 23.02 -27.79
CA TYR A 400 3.83 22.55 -26.76
C TYR A 400 4.02 21.08 -26.40
N ALA A 401 4.64 20.24 -27.24
CA ALA A 401 4.90 18.84 -26.94
C ALA A 401 5.73 18.64 -25.64
N ALA A 402 6.71 19.49 -25.38
CA ALA A 402 7.49 19.43 -24.14
C ALA A 402 6.65 19.81 -22.91
N ILE A 403 5.76 20.79 -23.05
CA ILE A 403 4.86 21.23 -21.99
C ILE A 403 3.80 20.16 -21.75
N ILE A 404 3.21 19.58 -22.80
CA ILE A 404 2.23 18.48 -22.72
C ILE A 404 2.84 17.27 -22.02
N THR A 405 4.07 16.88 -22.37
CA THR A 405 4.74 15.74 -21.73
C THR A 405 5.06 16.00 -20.26
N SER A 406 5.38 17.23 -19.87
CA SER A 406 5.60 17.58 -18.46
C SER A 406 4.29 17.51 -17.65
N TYR A 407 3.20 18.06 -18.18
CA TYR A 407 1.87 17.96 -17.56
C TYR A 407 1.37 16.52 -17.53
N ALA A 408 1.54 15.75 -18.61
CA ALA A 408 1.13 14.35 -18.64
C ALA A 408 1.85 13.52 -17.56
N LYS A 409 3.15 13.74 -17.33
CA LYS A 409 3.88 13.09 -16.23
C LYS A 409 3.34 13.50 -14.86
N GLN A 410 3.02 14.76 -14.68
CA GLN A 410 2.50 15.29 -13.42
C GLN A 410 1.08 14.77 -13.14
N TYR A 411 0.21 14.67 -14.16
CA TYR A 411 -1.08 14.02 -14.06
C TYR A 411 -0.95 12.52 -13.80
N SER A 412 0.01 11.83 -14.45
CA SER A 412 0.20 10.40 -14.25
C SER A 412 0.60 10.08 -12.80
N SER A 413 1.41 10.92 -12.15
CA SER A 413 1.75 10.73 -10.74
C SER A 413 0.52 10.82 -9.84
N VAL A 414 -0.38 11.78 -10.06
CA VAL A 414 -1.64 11.90 -9.33
C VAL A 414 -2.54 10.67 -9.53
N PHE A 415 -2.59 10.11 -10.75
CA PHE A 415 -3.40 8.91 -11.04
C PHE A 415 -2.78 7.61 -10.52
N THR A 416 -1.46 7.47 -10.56
CA THR A 416 -0.75 6.31 -9.99
C THR A 416 -1.04 6.17 -8.50
N PHE A 417 -1.28 7.28 -7.81
CA PHE A 417 -1.75 7.32 -6.43
C PHE A 417 -3.15 6.74 -6.23
N GLY A 418 -4.05 6.88 -7.22
CA GLY A 418 -5.47 6.58 -7.03
C GLY A 418 -5.76 5.12 -6.68
N GLY A 419 -5.10 4.14 -7.31
CA GLY A 419 -5.46 2.74 -7.19
C GLY A 419 -5.07 2.11 -5.86
N THR A 420 -3.77 2.01 -5.60
CA THR A 420 -3.24 1.35 -4.39
C THR A 420 -3.56 2.13 -3.12
N SER A 421 -3.45 3.45 -3.17
CA SER A 421 -3.75 4.32 -2.02
C SER A 421 -5.22 4.28 -1.64
N LEU A 422 -6.13 4.27 -2.62
CA LEU A 422 -7.56 4.12 -2.38
C LEU A 422 -7.89 2.77 -1.74
N ILE A 423 -7.30 1.67 -2.24
CA ILE A 423 -7.51 0.34 -1.66
C ILE A 423 -7.05 0.33 -0.20
N ILE A 424 -5.88 0.91 0.10
CA ILE A 424 -5.33 0.97 1.45
C ILE A 424 -6.23 1.83 2.34
N VAL A 425 -6.58 3.05 1.92
CA VAL A 425 -7.40 3.97 2.72
C VAL A 425 -8.77 3.38 3.02
N VAL A 426 -9.47 2.91 1.99
CA VAL A 426 -10.83 2.36 2.14
C VAL A 426 -10.79 1.04 2.91
N GLY A 427 -9.84 0.17 2.59
CA GLY A 427 -9.71 -1.14 3.26
C GLY A 427 -9.41 -1.01 4.75
N VAL A 428 -8.44 -0.15 5.11
CA VAL A 428 -8.07 0.09 6.52
C VAL A 428 -9.21 0.79 7.27
N ALA A 429 -9.88 1.76 6.65
CA ALA A 429 -11.04 2.41 7.26
C ALA A 429 -12.16 1.41 7.58
N LEU A 430 -12.50 0.53 6.63
CA LEU A 430 -13.52 -0.49 6.82
C LEU A 430 -13.11 -1.55 7.86
N GLU A 431 -11.85 -1.98 7.85
CA GLU A 431 -11.31 -2.93 8.83
C GLU A 431 -11.35 -2.33 10.24
N THR A 432 -10.92 -1.08 10.39
CA THR A 432 -10.94 -0.36 11.66
C THR A 432 -12.37 -0.14 12.18
N PHE A 433 -13.30 0.20 11.29
CA PHE A 433 -14.71 0.38 11.64
C PHE A 433 -15.33 -0.93 12.18
N ARG A 434 -15.08 -2.06 11.50
CA ARG A 434 -15.57 -3.38 11.91
C ARG A 434 -14.98 -3.83 13.25
N GLU A 435 -13.68 -3.58 13.44
CA GLU A 435 -13.02 -3.90 14.72
C GLU A 435 -13.59 -3.07 15.86
N LEU A 436 -13.85 -1.78 15.61
CA LEU A 436 -14.48 -0.90 16.59
C LEU A 436 -15.92 -1.35 16.92
N GLU A 437 -16.70 -1.73 15.91
CA GLU A 437 -18.05 -2.27 16.10
C GLU A 437 -18.03 -3.57 16.93
N ALA A 438 -17.09 -4.47 16.65
CA ALA A 438 -16.92 -5.70 17.40
C ALA A 438 -16.56 -5.43 18.87
N GLN A 439 -15.65 -4.48 19.14
CA GLN A 439 -15.27 -4.10 20.50
C GLN A 439 -16.41 -3.42 21.26
N LEU A 440 -17.19 -2.57 20.61
CA LEU A 440 -18.37 -1.93 21.22
C LEU A 440 -19.45 -2.96 21.56
N THR A 441 -19.70 -3.92 20.66
CA THR A 441 -20.66 -4.99 20.89
C THR A 441 -20.26 -5.84 22.09
N MET A 442 -18.99 -6.25 22.19
CA MET A 442 -18.49 -7.00 23.36
C MET A 442 -18.60 -6.22 24.67
N ARG A 443 -18.42 -4.90 24.64
CA ARG A 443 -18.54 -4.04 25.83
C ARG A 443 -19.98 -3.93 26.32
N ASN A 444 -20.94 -3.84 25.41
CA ASN A 444 -22.37 -3.79 25.74
C ASN A 444 -22.88 -5.10 26.37
N TYR A 445 -22.31 -6.27 25.98
CA TYR A 445 -22.67 -7.56 26.60
C TYR A 445 -22.13 -7.73 28.03
N LYS A 446 -21.01 -7.07 28.40
CA LYS A 446 -20.51 -7.10 29.80
C LYS A 446 -21.35 -6.31 30.79
N GLY A 447 -22.31 -5.51 30.35
CA GLY A 447 -23.26 -4.78 31.19
C GLY A 447 -24.48 -5.61 31.63
N PHE A 448 -24.61 -6.85 31.16
CA PHE A 448 -25.71 -7.77 31.50
C PHE A 448 -25.31 -8.95 32.42
N LEU A 449 -24.04 -8.99 32.85
CA LEU A 449 -23.53 -9.91 33.89
C LEU A 449 -23.20 -9.11 35.15
#